data_132dc19405b14e94db03939f0ac42f14
#
_entry.id   132dc19405b14e94db03939f0ac42f14
#
_cell.length_a   1.000
_cell.length_b   1.000
_cell.length_c   1.000
_cell.angle_alpha   90.00
_cell.angle_beta   90.00
_cell.angle_gamma   90.00
#
_symmetry.space_group_name_H-M   'P 1'
#
loop_
_entity.id
_entity.type
_entity.pdbx_description
1 polymer ?
#
loop_
_entity_poly.entity_id
_entity_poly.type
_entity_poly.pdbx_seq_one_letter_code
_entity_poly.pdbx_strand_id
1 'polypeptide(L)'
;MTHDSALLTRAYALALKSYDEGGCPIGSVLARGSEILGEGHNQRVQKGDPIAHGEMDALRNAGRQRSYAGTTLYTSLSPCMMCAGTIVQFGIPHVVVAENANFGGNEEFLRSRGVQVEIVDDQRCIELMRRFIAEQPALWNEDIAEA
;
A
#
# COMPACT_ATOMS: atom_id res chain seq x y z
N MET A 1 11.75 -4.19 -15.56
CA MET A 1 11.95 -4.30 -14.12
C MET A 1 11.20 -5.49 -13.58
N THR A 2 11.82 -6.21 -12.68
CA THR A 2 11.19 -7.39 -12.06
C THR A 2 10.87 -7.10 -10.60
N HIS A 3 9.77 -7.65 -10.13
CA HIS A 3 9.37 -7.61 -8.74
C HIS A 3 9.31 -9.02 -8.19
N ASP A 4 9.31 -9.13 -6.86
CA ASP A 4 9.16 -10.40 -6.18
C ASP A 4 7.66 -10.70 -6.03
N SER A 5 7.17 -11.65 -6.81
CA SER A 5 5.74 -11.99 -6.80
C SER A 5 5.29 -12.59 -5.46
N ALA A 6 6.20 -13.22 -4.72
CA ALA A 6 5.87 -13.73 -3.38
C ALA A 6 5.58 -12.58 -2.41
N LEU A 7 6.34 -11.48 -2.51
CA LEU A 7 6.11 -10.30 -1.67
C LEU A 7 4.82 -9.58 -2.06
N LEU A 8 4.49 -9.56 -3.33
CA LEU A 8 3.21 -9.00 -3.77
C LEU A 8 2.03 -9.86 -3.27
N THR A 9 2.19 -11.18 -3.31
CA THR A 9 1.19 -12.10 -2.76
C THR A 9 1.05 -11.89 -1.25
N ARG A 10 2.14 -11.58 -0.56
CA ARG A 10 2.08 -11.26 0.87
C ARG A 10 1.28 -9.98 1.11
N ALA A 11 1.48 -8.95 0.28
CA ALA A 11 0.70 -7.72 0.37
C ALA A 11 -0.80 -8.00 0.17
N TYR A 12 -1.14 -8.87 -0.78
CA TYR A 12 -2.52 -9.30 -0.97
C TYR A 12 -3.07 -10.00 0.28
N ALA A 13 -2.30 -10.91 0.89
CA ALA A 13 -2.73 -11.61 2.10
C ALA A 13 -3.01 -10.63 3.25
N LEU A 14 -2.19 -9.58 3.37
CA LEU A 14 -2.39 -8.54 4.37
C LEU A 14 -3.63 -7.70 4.07
N ALA A 15 -3.90 -7.42 2.79
CA ALA A 15 -5.13 -6.75 2.38
C ALA A 15 -6.36 -7.59 2.78
N LEU A 16 -6.29 -8.89 2.54
CA LEU A 16 -7.37 -9.81 2.90
C LEU A 16 -7.58 -9.84 4.41
N LYS A 17 -6.49 -9.79 5.19
CA LYS A 17 -6.58 -9.71 6.65
C LYS A 17 -7.35 -8.47 7.10
N SER A 18 -7.06 -7.31 6.51
CA SER A 18 -7.81 -6.09 6.84
C SER A 18 -9.29 -6.23 6.47
N TYR A 19 -9.56 -6.80 5.30
CA TYR A 19 -10.93 -7.05 4.85
C TYR A 19 -11.69 -7.93 5.85
N ASP A 20 -11.06 -9.01 6.30
CA ASP A 20 -11.67 -9.93 7.27
C ASP A 20 -11.92 -9.28 8.63
N GLU A 21 -11.14 -8.25 8.97
CA GLU A 21 -11.30 -7.48 10.20
C GLU A 21 -12.31 -6.33 10.07
N GLY A 22 -12.91 -6.16 8.89
CA GLY A 22 -13.87 -5.09 8.64
C GLY A 22 -13.26 -3.80 8.14
N GLY A 23 -11.96 -3.79 7.84
CA GLY A 23 -11.25 -2.61 7.36
C GLY A 23 -11.05 -2.59 5.85
N CYS A 24 -10.44 -1.52 5.38
CA CYS A 24 -10.13 -1.34 3.98
C CYS A 24 -9.05 -2.34 3.54
N PRO A 25 -9.26 -3.10 2.44
CA PRO A 25 -8.34 -4.18 2.07
C PRO A 25 -7.09 -3.66 1.36
N ILE A 26 -6.19 -3.09 2.13
CA ILE A 26 -4.90 -2.62 1.67
C ILE A 26 -3.83 -3.23 2.56
N GLY A 27 -2.87 -3.90 1.93
CA GLY A 27 -1.73 -4.50 2.60
C GLY A 27 -0.43 -4.04 1.96
N SER A 28 0.62 -3.95 2.75
CA SER A 28 1.90 -3.44 2.29
C SER A 28 3.06 -4.18 2.93
N VAL A 29 4.16 -4.30 2.17
CA VAL A 29 5.39 -4.96 2.60
C VAL A 29 6.57 -4.07 2.21
N LEU A 30 7.40 -3.72 3.19
CA LEU A 30 8.68 -3.05 2.92
C LEU A 30 9.77 -4.11 2.93
N ALA A 31 10.53 -4.21 1.85
CA ALA A 31 11.57 -5.23 1.71
C ALA A 31 12.87 -4.66 1.18
N ARG A 32 13.97 -5.32 1.51
CA ARG A 32 15.27 -5.08 0.89
C ARG A 32 15.68 -6.39 0.23
N GLY A 33 15.63 -6.42 -1.12
CA GLY A 33 15.70 -7.67 -1.84
C GLY A 33 14.51 -8.55 -1.48
N SER A 34 14.76 -9.77 -1.06
CA SER A 34 13.70 -10.70 -0.61
C SER A 34 13.46 -10.64 0.90
N GLU A 35 14.25 -9.84 1.63
CA GLU A 35 14.13 -9.72 3.07
C GLU A 35 13.00 -8.73 3.44
N ILE A 36 12.01 -9.21 4.18
CA ILE A 36 10.93 -8.35 4.69
C ILE A 36 11.43 -7.59 5.90
N LEU A 37 11.45 -6.26 5.81
CA LEU A 37 11.81 -5.38 6.92
C LEU A 37 10.61 -5.10 7.82
N GLY A 38 9.44 -4.99 7.21
CA GLY A 38 8.19 -4.78 7.92
C GLY A 38 7.01 -4.98 7.00
N GLU A 39 5.88 -5.35 7.57
CA GLU A 39 4.64 -5.52 6.83
C GLU A 39 3.48 -5.00 7.63
N GLY A 40 2.41 -4.61 6.96
CA GLY A 40 1.26 -4.05 7.61
C GLY A 40 0.02 -4.05 6.73
N HIS A 41 -1.10 -3.72 7.34
CA HIS A 41 -2.38 -3.64 6.66
C HIS A 41 -3.13 -2.41 7.16
N ASN A 42 -4.07 -1.93 6.37
CA ASN A 42 -4.88 -0.79 6.75
C ASN A 42 -5.65 -1.12 8.03
N GLN A 43 -5.53 -0.27 9.05
CA GLN A 43 -6.20 -0.43 10.33
C GLN A 43 -6.97 0.84 10.72
N ARG A 44 -7.28 1.65 9.73
CA ARG A 44 -7.98 2.92 9.94
C ARG A 44 -9.32 2.70 10.65
N VAL A 45 -10.09 1.74 10.18
CA VAL A 45 -11.38 1.39 10.77
C VAL A 45 -11.19 0.65 12.09
N GLN A 46 -10.31 -0.35 12.10
CA GLN A 46 -10.11 -1.21 13.27
C GLN A 46 -9.63 -0.43 14.50
N LYS A 47 -8.76 0.57 14.30
CA LYS A 47 -8.18 1.36 15.40
C LYS A 47 -8.79 2.74 15.56
N GLY A 48 -9.69 3.14 14.66
CA GLY A 48 -10.19 4.52 14.65
C GLY A 48 -9.07 5.53 14.42
N ASP A 49 -8.09 5.20 13.60
CA ASP A 49 -6.88 5.99 13.37
C ASP A 49 -6.81 6.41 11.89
N PRO A 50 -6.97 7.71 11.59
CA PRO A 50 -7.07 8.16 10.19
C PRO A 50 -5.77 8.00 9.40
N ILE A 51 -4.62 7.83 10.06
CA ILE A 51 -3.33 7.67 9.37
C ILE A 51 -2.82 6.25 9.37
N ALA A 52 -3.59 5.29 9.90
CA ALA A 52 -3.19 3.88 9.94
C ALA A 52 -3.44 3.19 8.59
N HIS A 53 -2.86 3.74 7.54
CA HIS A 53 -2.87 3.14 6.21
C HIS A 53 -1.91 1.95 6.17
N GLY A 54 -2.10 1.05 5.20
CA GLY A 54 -1.27 -0.16 5.10
C GLY A 54 0.21 0.16 4.95
N GLU A 55 0.54 1.14 4.14
CA GLU A 55 1.92 1.58 3.93
C GLU A 55 2.54 2.13 5.22
N MET A 56 1.78 2.96 5.93
CA MET A 56 2.23 3.53 7.21
C MET A 56 2.43 2.44 8.26
N ASP A 57 1.54 1.46 8.29
CA ASP A 57 1.62 0.33 9.21
C ASP A 57 2.87 -0.52 8.92
N ALA A 58 3.16 -0.77 7.64
CA ALA A 58 4.37 -1.50 7.25
C ALA A 58 5.64 -0.77 7.68
N LEU A 59 5.69 0.55 7.50
CA LEU A 59 6.85 1.36 7.89
C LEU A 59 7.02 1.40 9.41
N ARG A 60 5.90 1.52 10.15
CA ARG A 60 5.94 1.49 11.61
C ARG A 60 6.48 0.16 12.11
N ASN A 61 6.03 -0.94 11.52
CA ASN A 61 6.46 -2.28 11.92
C ASN A 61 7.90 -2.59 11.51
N ALA A 62 8.40 -1.98 10.43
CA ALA A 62 9.79 -2.08 10.05
C ALA A 62 10.71 -1.39 11.07
N GLY A 63 10.19 -0.35 11.71
CA GLY A 63 10.96 0.45 12.63
C GLY A 63 11.91 1.41 11.92
N ARG A 64 12.72 2.10 12.70
CA ARG A 64 13.62 3.11 12.18
C ARG A 64 14.74 2.48 11.35
N GLN A 65 14.88 2.93 10.13
CA GLN A 65 15.95 2.53 9.23
C GLN A 65 16.95 3.71 9.09
N ARG A 66 18.24 3.41 9.05
CA ARG A 66 19.25 4.45 8.79
C ARG A 66 19.14 4.99 7.37
N SER A 67 18.79 4.12 6.45
CA SER A 67 18.65 4.43 5.03
C SER A 67 17.61 3.52 4.42
N TYR A 68 16.84 4.06 3.50
CA TYR A 68 15.88 3.27 2.71
C TYR A 68 16.43 2.94 1.32
N ALA A 69 17.73 3.21 1.09
CA ALA A 69 18.37 2.82 -0.17
C ALA A 69 18.25 1.32 -0.38
N GLY A 70 17.96 0.93 -1.62
CA GLY A 70 17.80 -0.47 -1.98
C GLY A 70 16.51 -1.13 -1.50
N THR A 71 15.57 -0.35 -0.91
CA THR A 71 14.29 -0.93 -0.48
C THR A 71 13.25 -0.82 -1.58
N THR A 72 12.24 -1.69 -1.46
CA THR A 72 11.03 -1.69 -2.29
C THR A 72 9.83 -1.76 -1.38
N LEU A 73 8.85 -0.91 -1.62
CA LEU A 73 7.56 -0.98 -0.94
C LEU A 73 6.56 -1.65 -1.89
N TYR A 74 6.02 -2.78 -1.45
CA TYR A 74 4.93 -3.47 -2.14
C TYR A 74 3.62 -3.02 -1.52
N THR A 75 2.66 -2.60 -2.32
CA THR A 75 1.35 -2.20 -1.80
C THR A 75 0.25 -2.70 -2.71
N SER A 76 -0.84 -3.18 -2.11
CA SER A 76 -1.94 -3.80 -2.85
C SER A 76 -2.79 -2.79 -3.62
N LEU A 77 -2.72 -1.51 -3.26
CA LEU A 77 -3.43 -0.43 -3.94
C LEU A 77 -2.47 0.74 -4.13
N SER A 78 -2.64 1.50 -5.19
CA SER A 78 -1.81 2.68 -5.44
C SER A 78 -1.84 3.65 -4.25
N PRO A 79 -0.68 4.20 -3.84
CA PRO A 79 -0.62 5.02 -2.62
C PRO A 79 -1.42 6.31 -2.72
N CYS A 80 -2.06 6.69 -1.61
CA CYS A 80 -2.67 8.01 -1.48
C CYS A 80 -1.57 9.08 -1.37
N MET A 81 -1.95 10.35 -1.36
CA MET A 81 -0.98 11.44 -1.29
C MET A 81 -0.15 11.40 0.00
N MET A 82 -0.76 11.03 1.12
CA MET A 82 -0.03 10.91 2.39
C MET A 82 1.06 9.83 2.30
N CYS A 83 0.71 8.66 1.80
CA CYS A 83 1.67 7.56 1.65
C CYS A 83 2.70 7.85 0.57
N ALA A 84 2.30 8.49 -0.53
CA ALA A 84 3.24 8.91 -1.57
C ALA A 84 4.25 9.92 -1.02
N GLY A 85 3.78 10.89 -0.22
CA GLY A 85 4.65 11.85 0.44
C GLY A 85 5.65 11.17 1.38
N THR A 86 5.19 10.17 2.12
CA THR A 86 6.05 9.40 3.03
C THR A 86 7.13 8.62 2.26
N ILE A 87 6.77 8.01 1.14
CA ILE A 87 7.72 7.30 0.27
C ILE A 87 8.83 8.25 -0.20
N VAL A 88 8.44 9.44 -0.65
CA VAL A 88 9.39 10.46 -1.10
C VAL A 88 10.24 10.95 0.06
N GLN A 89 9.61 11.23 1.20
CA GLN A 89 10.29 11.78 2.38
C GLN A 89 11.40 10.85 2.89
N PHE A 90 11.15 9.55 2.90
CA PHE A 90 12.14 8.60 3.42
C PHE A 90 13.10 8.09 2.34
N GLY A 91 12.89 8.45 1.08
CA GLY A 91 13.78 8.04 0.01
C GLY A 91 13.65 6.58 -0.39
N ILE A 92 12.44 6.03 -0.29
CA ILE A 92 12.17 4.67 -0.79
C ILE A 92 12.24 4.73 -2.32
N PRO A 93 13.19 4.02 -2.96
CA PRO A 93 13.45 4.24 -4.38
C PRO A 93 12.52 3.50 -5.33
N HIS A 94 11.80 2.51 -4.84
CA HIS A 94 11.00 1.63 -5.70
C HIS A 94 9.69 1.25 -5.02
N VAL A 95 8.59 1.36 -5.76
CA VAL A 95 7.26 0.97 -5.29
C VAL A 95 6.65 0.02 -6.31
N VAL A 96 6.19 -1.13 -5.85
CA VAL A 96 5.42 -2.08 -6.65
C VAL A 96 3.97 -1.97 -6.23
N VAL A 97 3.12 -1.54 -7.15
CA VAL A 97 1.70 -1.29 -6.93
C VAL A 97 0.92 -2.44 -7.55
N ALA A 98 0.14 -3.16 -6.75
CA ALA A 98 -0.64 -4.26 -7.29
C ALA A 98 -1.68 -3.77 -8.29
N GLU A 99 -2.36 -2.65 -7.97
CA GLU A 99 -3.36 -2.11 -8.90
C GLU A 99 -3.61 -0.62 -8.66
N ASN A 100 -4.06 0.06 -9.70
CA ASN A 100 -4.52 1.45 -9.65
C ASN A 100 -5.87 1.64 -10.36
N ALA A 101 -6.59 0.55 -10.61
CA ALA A 101 -7.88 0.61 -11.28
C ALA A 101 -8.95 1.20 -10.37
N ASN A 102 -8.92 0.86 -9.09
CA ASN A 102 -9.89 1.35 -8.11
C ASN A 102 -9.51 2.70 -7.52
N PHE A 103 -8.22 3.02 -7.49
CA PHE A 103 -7.71 4.28 -6.98
C PHE A 103 -6.31 4.51 -7.53
N GLY A 104 -6.02 5.75 -7.87
CA GLY A 104 -4.70 6.13 -8.39
C GLY A 104 -4.58 7.64 -8.49
N GLY A 105 -3.54 8.09 -9.19
CA GLY A 105 -3.35 9.52 -9.44
C GLY A 105 -2.09 10.10 -8.84
N ASN A 106 -1.35 9.33 -8.02
CA ASN A 106 -0.11 9.81 -7.40
C ASN A 106 1.15 9.18 -8.01
N GLU A 107 0.99 8.34 -9.03
CA GLU A 107 2.13 7.65 -9.67
C GLU A 107 3.07 8.65 -10.33
N GLU A 108 2.53 9.63 -11.03
CA GLU A 108 3.35 10.64 -11.69
C GLU A 108 4.09 11.53 -10.69
N PHE A 109 3.46 11.85 -9.55
CA PHE A 109 4.12 12.57 -8.48
C PHE A 109 5.34 11.78 -7.98
N LEU A 110 5.17 10.49 -7.72
CA LEU A 110 6.27 9.62 -7.28
C LEU A 110 7.39 9.59 -8.32
N ARG A 111 7.04 9.39 -9.59
CA ARG A 111 8.01 9.36 -10.68
C ARG A 111 8.76 10.68 -10.83
N SER A 112 8.06 11.80 -10.66
CA SER A 112 8.66 13.13 -10.73
C SER A 112 9.71 13.36 -9.63
N ARG A 113 9.64 12.58 -8.57
CA ARG A 113 10.59 12.64 -7.45
C ARG A 113 11.62 11.52 -7.50
N GLY A 114 11.74 10.84 -8.63
CA GLY A 114 12.77 9.83 -8.84
C GLY A 114 12.42 8.44 -8.32
N VAL A 115 11.18 8.21 -7.89
CA VAL A 115 10.73 6.90 -7.45
C VAL A 115 10.33 6.06 -8.66
N GLN A 116 10.83 4.83 -8.73
CA GLN A 116 10.40 3.89 -9.76
C GLN A 116 9.08 3.26 -9.32
N VAL A 117 8.06 3.36 -10.16
CA VAL A 117 6.73 2.84 -9.86
C VAL A 117 6.38 1.79 -10.91
N GLU A 118 6.14 0.58 -10.45
CA GLU A 118 5.69 -0.53 -11.29
C GLU A 118 4.25 -0.87 -10.91
N ILE A 119 3.37 -0.93 -11.91
CA ILE A 119 1.95 -1.29 -11.70
C ILE A 119 1.73 -2.65 -12.33
N VAL A 120 1.22 -3.60 -11.55
CA VAL A 120 1.17 -5.01 -11.94
C VAL A 120 -0.20 -5.41 -12.52
N ASP A 121 -1.27 -4.70 -12.16
CA ASP A 121 -2.65 -5.04 -12.52
C ASP A 121 -3.05 -6.41 -11.95
N ASP A 122 -2.78 -6.62 -10.69
CA ASP A 122 -3.08 -7.87 -9.99
C ASP A 122 -4.58 -8.02 -9.80
N GLN A 123 -5.17 -9.01 -10.46
CA GLN A 123 -6.62 -9.19 -10.46
C GLN A 123 -7.18 -9.55 -9.09
N ARG A 124 -6.40 -10.21 -8.24
CA ARG A 124 -6.83 -10.54 -6.87
C ARG A 124 -7.06 -9.27 -6.06
N CYS A 125 -6.14 -8.31 -6.17
CA CYS A 125 -6.23 -7.06 -5.45
C CYS A 125 -7.33 -6.16 -6.02
N ILE A 126 -7.45 -6.10 -7.35
CA ILE A 126 -8.52 -5.34 -8.02
C ILE A 126 -9.88 -5.84 -7.55
N GLU A 127 -10.09 -7.14 -7.55
CA GLU A 127 -11.38 -7.75 -7.21
C GLU A 127 -11.71 -7.55 -5.73
N LEU A 128 -10.72 -7.74 -4.84
CA LEU A 128 -10.93 -7.57 -3.40
C LEU A 128 -11.31 -6.13 -3.06
N MET A 129 -10.61 -5.16 -3.64
CA MET A 129 -10.91 -3.75 -3.41
C MET A 129 -12.27 -3.37 -3.95
N ARG A 130 -12.63 -3.88 -5.15
CA ARG A 130 -13.93 -3.64 -5.76
C ARG A 130 -15.06 -4.15 -4.88
N ARG A 131 -14.90 -5.34 -4.31
CA ARG A 131 -15.88 -5.89 -3.37
C ARG A 131 -16.08 -5.01 -2.16
N PHE A 132 -14.99 -4.54 -1.57
CA PHE A 132 -15.07 -3.66 -0.40
C PHE A 132 -15.81 -2.37 -0.73
N ILE A 133 -15.50 -1.74 -1.87
CA ILE A 133 -16.16 -0.51 -2.29
C ILE A 133 -17.66 -0.72 -2.47
N ALA A 134 -18.04 -1.87 -3.04
CA ALA A 134 -19.45 -2.20 -3.25
C ALA A 134 -20.17 -2.48 -1.92
N GLU A 135 -19.49 -3.15 -0.99
CA GLU A 135 -20.09 -3.56 0.29
C GLU A 135 -20.07 -2.42 1.33
N GLN A 136 -19.04 -1.57 1.30
CA GLN A 136 -18.81 -0.52 2.30
C GLN A 136 -18.48 0.81 1.65
N PRO A 137 -19.38 1.36 0.81
CA PRO A 137 -19.07 2.60 0.09
C PRO A 137 -18.83 3.78 1.01
N ALA A 138 -19.50 3.84 2.17
CA ALA A 138 -19.31 4.93 3.13
C ALA A 138 -17.91 4.93 3.73
N LEU A 139 -17.39 3.74 4.09
CA LEU A 139 -16.05 3.61 4.62
C LEU A 139 -14.99 3.98 3.57
N TRP A 140 -15.22 3.56 2.33
CA TRP A 140 -14.30 3.91 1.25
C TRP A 140 -14.31 5.41 0.96
N ASN A 141 -15.49 6.00 0.86
CA ASN A 141 -15.62 7.44 0.58
C ASN A 141 -14.97 8.29 1.68
N GLU A 142 -15.08 7.84 2.92
CA GLU A 142 -14.43 8.50 4.06
C GLU A 142 -12.91 8.46 3.92
N ASP A 143 -12.36 7.34 3.46
CA ASP A 143 -10.91 7.16 3.31
C ASP A 143 -10.33 8.06 2.23
N ILE A 144 -11.10 8.35 1.17
CA ILE A 144 -10.65 9.18 0.04
C ILE A 144 -11.25 10.58 0.05
N ALA A 145 -11.88 10.98 1.14
CA ALA A 145 -12.49 12.30 1.31
C ALA A 145 -13.58 12.63 0.26
N GLU A 146 -14.35 11.61 -0.12
CA GLU A 146 -15.46 11.74 -1.06
C GLU A 146 -16.82 11.62 -0.36
N ALA A 147 -16.84 11.77 0.92
CA ALA A 147 -18.05 11.66 1.72
C ALA A 147 -19.02 12.82 1.50
#